data_04eaeee564908612debf73cf8dd8745d
#
_entry.id   04eaeee564908612debf73cf8dd8745d
#
_cell.length_a   1.000
_cell.length_b   1.000
_cell.length_c   1.000
_cell.angle_alpha   90.00
_cell.angle_beta   90.00
_cell.angle_gamma   90.00
#
_symmetry.space_group_name_H-M   'P 1'
#
loop_
_entity.id
_entity.type
_entity.pdbx_description
1 polymer ?
#
loop_
_entity_poly.entity_id
_entity_poly.type
_entity_poly.pdbx_seq_one_letter_code
_entity_poly.pdbx_strand_id
1 'polypeptide(L)'
;MSAPPSATGGHAGDAQALLDRYEAIHAHAELELELAGAGEIDRLSALDGRWEELIEGLPTQPPLAAAEVLHRARLIHERTHIELERLREMLLSDFATTTRSKRAADGYAGQLRRRPRLDRSA
;
A
#
# COMPACT_ATOMS: atom_id res chain seq x y z
N MET A 1 -12.71 45.85 -28.78
CA MET A 1 -12.41 45.67 -27.36
C MET A 1 -11.90 44.28 -27.11
N SER A 2 -10.72 44.17 -26.60
CA SER A 2 -10.11 42.86 -26.34
C SER A 2 -10.69 42.24 -25.07
N ALA A 3 -10.79 40.90 -25.05
CA ALA A 3 -11.20 40.17 -23.86
C ALA A 3 -10.21 40.41 -22.72
N PRO A 4 -10.68 40.41 -21.46
CA PRO A 4 -9.79 40.60 -20.33
C PRO A 4 -8.73 39.50 -20.28
N PRO A 5 -7.45 39.85 -20.14
CA PRO A 5 -6.39 38.83 -20.05
C PRO A 5 -6.55 37.86 -18.87
N SER A 6 -7.18 38.31 -17.81
CA SER A 6 -7.44 37.50 -16.61
C SER A 6 -8.29 36.25 -16.86
N ALA A 7 -9.23 36.32 -17.82
CA ALA A 7 -10.10 35.16 -18.13
C ALA A 7 -9.29 34.02 -18.78
N THR A 8 -8.38 34.37 -19.69
CA THR A 8 -7.53 33.37 -20.33
C THR A 8 -6.49 32.82 -19.37
N GLY A 9 -5.88 33.68 -18.55
CA GLY A 9 -4.93 33.27 -17.52
C GLY A 9 -5.53 32.36 -16.45
N GLY A 10 -6.81 32.63 -16.08
CA GLY A 10 -7.51 31.80 -15.10
C GLY A 10 -7.73 30.38 -15.60
N HIS A 11 -8.14 30.20 -16.85
CA HIS A 11 -8.33 28.87 -17.46
C HIS A 11 -7.03 28.12 -17.60
N ALA A 12 -5.94 28.77 -18.00
CA ALA A 12 -4.64 28.14 -18.11
C ALA A 12 -4.12 27.70 -16.71
N GLY A 13 -4.31 28.54 -15.70
CA GLY A 13 -3.94 28.23 -14.33
C GLY A 13 -4.74 27.06 -13.75
N ASP A 14 -6.04 27.03 -14.00
CA ASP A 14 -6.90 25.94 -13.55
C ASP A 14 -6.54 24.61 -14.23
N ALA A 15 -6.26 24.63 -15.53
CA ALA A 15 -5.85 23.44 -16.25
C ALA A 15 -4.50 22.91 -15.75
N GLN A 16 -3.54 23.80 -15.47
CA GLN A 16 -2.24 23.42 -14.94
C GLN A 16 -2.37 22.88 -13.51
N ALA A 17 -3.17 23.52 -12.66
CA ALA A 17 -3.42 23.06 -11.30
C ALA A 17 -4.06 21.66 -11.29
N LEU A 18 -4.97 21.40 -12.21
CA LEU A 18 -5.61 20.10 -12.34
C LEU A 18 -4.60 19.05 -12.81
N LEU A 19 -3.76 19.36 -13.78
CA LEU A 19 -2.72 18.46 -14.25
C LEU A 19 -1.73 18.14 -13.12
N ASP A 20 -1.35 19.13 -12.33
CA ASP A 20 -0.47 18.96 -11.18
C ASP A 20 -1.08 18.00 -10.16
N ARG A 21 -2.41 18.03 -9.98
CA ARG A 21 -3.10 17.07 -9.11
C ARG A 21 -2.97 15.64 -9.63
N TYR A 22 -3.11 15.42 -10.93
CA TYR A 22 -2.95 14.09 -11.52
C TYR A 22 -1.51 13.58 -11.39
N GLU A 23 -0.54 14.47 -11.55
CA GLU A 23 0.87 14.13 -11.34
C GLU A 23 1.15 13.80 -9.86
N ALA A 24 0.51 14.51 -8.92
CA ALA A 24 0.61 14.21 -7.50
C ALA A 24 0.03 12.83 -7.17
N ILE A 25 -1.08 12.45 -7.81
CA ILE A 25 -1.66 11.12 -7.67
C ILE A 25 -0.69 10.05 -8.15
N HIS A 26 -0.06 10.28 -9.30
CA HIS A 26 0.93 9.36 -9.85
C HIS A 26 2.14 9.22 -8.93
N ALA A 27 2.68 10.32 -8.45
CA ALA A 27 3.81 10.32 -7.52
C ALA A 27 3.47 9.61 -6.21
N HIS A 28 2.25 9.79 -5.71
CA HIS A 28 1.77 9.10 -4.51
C HIS A 28 1.67 7.59 -4.74
N ALA A 29 1.14 7.18 -5.89
CA ALA A 29 1.06 5.76 -6.26
C ALA A 29 2.45 5.11 -6.33
N GLU A 30 3.44 5.80 -6.90
CA GLU A 30 4.83 5.34 -6.95
C GLU A 30 5.43 5.19 -5.55
N LEU A 31 5.16 6.16 -4.66
CA LEU A 31 5.63 6.11 -3.28
C LEU A 31 5.03 4.91 -2.54
N GLU A 32 3.73 4.68 -2.69
CA GLU A 32 3.07 3.53 -2.07
C GLU A 32 3.67 2.21 -2.56
N LEU A 33 3.91 2.09 -3.86
CA LEU A 33 4.51 0.88 -4.43
C LEU A 33 5.93 0.65 -3.90
N GLU A 34 6.72 1.71 -3.81
CA GLU A 34 8.08 1.65 -3.26
C GLU A 34 8.07 1.17 -1.81
N LEU A 35 7.20 1.75 -0.99
CA LEU A 35 7.07 1.37 0.42
C LEU A 35 6.55 -0.07 0.58
N ALA A 36 5.60 -0.48 -0.25
CA ALA A 36 5.09 -1.85 -0.23
C ALA A 36 6.18 -2.85 -0.63
N GLY A 37 6.94 -2.54 -1.68
CA GLY A 37 8.03 -3.39 -2.14
C GLY A 37 9.17 -3.50 -1.13
N ALA A 38 9.40 -2.46 -0.33
CA ALA A 38 10.40 -2.45 0.74
C ALA A 38 9.88 -3.04 2.05
N GLY A 39 8.60 -3.38 2.14
CA GLY A 39 8.00 -3.88 3.38
C GLY A 39 7.82 -2.84 4.47
N GLU A 40 7.86 -1.55 4.12
CA GLU A 40 7.74 -0.42 5.05
C GLU A 40 6.27 -0.16 5.42
N ILE A 41 5.69 -1.10 6.15
CA ILE A 41 4.26 -1.12 6.45
C ILE A 41 3.82 0.09 7.28
N ASP A 42 4.62 0.50 8.26
CA ASP A 42 4.27 1.64 9.12
C ASP A 42 4.20 2.94 8.32
N ARG A 43 5.15 3.15 7.43
CA ARG A 43 5.16 4.32 6.53
C ARG A 43 4.00 4.27 5.55
N LEU A 44 3.72 3.10 5.02
CA LEU A 44 2.60 2.90 4.10
C LEU A 44 1.28 3.18 4.80
N SER A 45 1.13 2.72 6.04
CA SER A 45 -0.06 2.97 6.86
C SER A 45 -0.26 4.45 7.16
N ALA A 46 0.83 5.21 7.31
CA ALA A 46 0.76 6.66 7.52
C ALA A 46 0.20 7.40 6.29
N LEU A 47 0.23 6.79 5.11
CA LEU A 47 -0.34 7.35 3.89
C LEU A 47 -1.82 6.95 3.68
N ASP A 48 -2.39 6.22 4.62
CA ASP A 48 -3.75 5.73 4.54
C ASP A 48 -4.74 6.91 4.42
N GLY A 49 -5.69 6.79 3.49
CA GLY A 49 -6.64 7.86 3.22
C GLY A 49 -6.12 8.96 2.28
N ARG A 50 -4.83 9.03 2.03
CA ARG A 50 -4.28 10.06 1.14
C ARG A 50 -4.71 9.88 -0.30
N TRP A 51 -4.88 8.65 -0.75
CA TRP A 51 -5.37 8.34 -2.08
C TRP A 51 -6.75 8.94 -2.32
N GLU A 52 -7.68 8.72 -1.39
CA GLU A 52 -9.03 9.26 -1.45
C GLU A 52 -9.04 10.79 -1.46
N GLU A 53 -8.19 11.42 -0.64
CA GLU A 53 -8.05 12.87 -0.63
C GLU A 53 -7.57 13.42 -1.98
N LEU A 54 -6.63 12.73 -2.61
CA LEU A 54 -6.09 13.17 -3.90
C LEU A 54 -7.09 13.04 -5.04
N ILE A 55 -7.95 12.03 -5.02
CA ILE A 55 -8.95 11.81 -6.06
C ILE A 55 -10.27 12.55 -5.79
N GLU A 56 -10.49 13.02 -4.57
CA GLU A 56 -11.68 13.76 -4.21
C GLU A 56 -11.83 15.04 -5.04
N GLY A 57 -13.02 15.27 -5.57
CA GLY A 57 -13.30 16.45 -6.35
C GLY A 57 -12.75 16.46 -7.77
N LEU A 58 -12.12 15.37 -8.20
CA LEU A 58 -11.67 15.26 -9.58
C LEU A 58 -12.86 15.10 -10.54
N PRO A 59 -12.76 15.61 -11.78
CA PRO A 59 -13.81 15.40 -12.78
C PRO A 59 -14.06 13.92 -13.03
N THR A 60 -15.30 13.55 -13.34
CA THR A 60 -15.68 12.17 -13.68
C THR A 60 -14.87 11.65 -14.88
N GLN A 61 -14.64 12.53 -15.84
CA GLN A 61 -13.78 12.24 -16.97
C GLN A 61 -12.52 13.11 -16.89
N PRO A 62 -11.33 12.51 -16.86
CA PRO A 62 -10.11 13.28 -16.82
C PRO A 62 -9.89 14.01 -18.15
N PRO A 63 -9.25 15.19 -18.14
CA PRO A 63 -8.80 15.82 -19.36
C PRO A 63 -7.91 14.88 -20.15
N LEU A 64 -7.93 15.00 -21.48
CA LEU A 64 -7.13 14.12 -22.35
C LEU A 64 -5.65 14.12 -21.99
N ALA A 65 -5.11 15.30 -21.64
CA ALA A 65 -3.71 15.45 -21.25
C ALA A 65 -3.37 14.69 -19.95
N ALA A 66 -4.32 14.49 -19.07
CA ALA A 66 -4.13 13.82 -17.78
C ALA A 66 -4.56 12.35 -17.80
N ALA A 67 -5.25 11.91 -18.84
CA ALA A 67 -5.81 10.55 -18.90
C ALA A 67 -4.73 9.47 -18.80
N GLU A 68 -3.60 9.66 -19.48
CA GLU A 68 -2.49 8.71 -19.46
C GLU A 68 -1.81 8.66 -18.09
N VAL A 69 -1.59 9.81 -17.47
CA VAL A 69 -1.00 9.90 -16.13
C VAL A 69 -1.89 9.18 -15.10
N LEU A 70 -3.18 9.43 -15.17
CA LEU A 70 -4.14 8.78 -14.28
C LEU A 70 -4.20 7.27 -14.52
N HIS A 71 -4.15 6.84 -15.76
CA HIS A 71 -4.13 5.42 -16.11
C HIS A 71 -2.89 4.73 -15.53
N ARG A 72 -1.71 5.33 -15.68
CA ARG A 72 -0.47 4.82 -15.08
C ARG A 72 -0.57 4.76 -13.55
N ALA A 73 -1.12 5.79 -12.93
CA ALA A 73 -1.31 5.83 -11.48
C ALA A 73 -2.19 4.68 -11.00
N ARG A 74 -3.27 4.39 -11.72
CA ARG A 74 -4.16 3.27 -11.40
C ARG A 74 -3.47 1.93 -11.53
N LEU A 75 -2.67 1.73 -12.58
CA LEU A 75 -1.90 0.49 -12.76
C LEU A 75 -0.88 0.30 -11.63
N ILE A 76 -0.21 1.35 -11.22
CA ILE A 76 0.74 1.32 -10.11
C ILE A 76 0.01 1.01 -8.80
N HIS A 77 -1.16 1.61 -8.59
CA HIS A 77 -1.97 1.37 -7.41
C HIS A 77 -2.44 -0.10 -7.33
N GLU A 78 -2.86 -0.68 -8.45
CA GLU A 78 -3.19 -2.11 -8.54
C GLU A 78 -1.98 -2.97 -8.19
N ARG A 79 -0.80 -2.61 -8.69
CA ARG A 79 0.42 -3.32 -8.38
C ARG A 79 0.78 -3.26 -6.90
N THR A 80 0.57 -2.13 -6.27
CA THR A 80 0.72 -1.97 -4.82
C THR A 80 -0.20 -2.92 -4.08
N HIS A 81 -1.44 -3.06 -4.52
CA HIS A 81 -2.39 -4.03 -3.95
C HIS A 81 -1.86 -5.46 -4.04
N ILE A 82 -1.31 -5.84 -5.18
CA ILE A 82 -0.72 -7.18 -5.39
C ILE A 82 0.46 -7.39 -4.44
N GLU A 83 1.33 -6.40 -4.29
CA GLU A 83 2.46 -6.48 -3.37
C GLU A 83 2.01 -6.61 -1.91
N LEU A 84 0.97 -5.90 -1.53
CA LEU A 84 0.40 -5.98 -0.18
C LEU A 84 -0.23 -7.35 0.09
N GLU A 85 -0.93 -7.92 -0.89
CA GLU A 85 -1.47 -9.28 -0.77
C GLU A 85 -0.34 -10.31 -0.61
N ARG A 86 0.72 -10.16 -1.37
CA ARG A 86 1.91 -11.01 -1.25
C ARG A 86 2.55 -10.92 0.14
N LEU A 87 2.72 -9.71 0.66
CA LEU A 87 3.24 -9.50 2.01
C LEU A 87 2.34 -10.13 3.07
N ARG A 88 1.03 -9.96 2.91
CA ARG A 88 0.05 -10.56 3.81
C ARG A 88 0.18 -12.08 3.82
N GLU A 89 0.26 -12.71 2.66
CA GLU A 89 0.43 -14.15 2.53
C GLU A 89 1.73 -14.64 3.16
N MET A 90 2.83 -13.90 2.95
CA MET A 90 4.11 -14.21 3.58
C MET A 90 4.02 -14.16 5.10
N LEU A 91 3.42 -13.10 5.65
CA LEU A 91 3.28 -12.93 7.09
C LEU A 91 2.40 -14.01 7.70
N LEU A 92 1.30 -14.37 7.03
CA LEU A 92 0.43 -15.47 7.49
C LEU A 92 1.14 -16.81 7.45
N SER A 93 1.93 -17.07 6.41
CA SER A 93 2.73 -18.28 6.29
C SER A 93 3.80 -18.36 7.39
N ASP A 94 4.52 -17.27 7.63
CA ASP A 94 5.53 -17.20 8.69
C ASP A 94 4.91 -17.39 10.06
N PHE A 95 3.75 -16.78 10.31
CA PHE A 95 3.00 -16.95 11.55
C PHE A 95 2.58 -18.41 11.76
N ALA A 96 2.06 -19.05 10.72
CA ALA A 96 1.66 -20.47 10.78
C ALA A 96 2.87 -21.37 11.06
N THR A 97 4.01 -21.11 10.44
CA THR A 97 5.25 -21.85 10.66
C THR A 97 5.75 -21.65 12.09
N THR A 98 5.77 -20.43 12.59
CA THR A 98 6.18 -20.10 13.95
C THR A 98 5.28 -20.78 14.97
N THR A 99 3.96 -20.78 14.74
CA THR A 99 2.99 -21.44 15.62
C THR A 99 3.21 -22.95 15.67
N ARG A 100 3.46 -23.58 14.53
CA ARG A 100 3.77 -25.01 14.46
C ARG A 100 5.07 -25.34 15.18
N SER A 101 6.10 -24.55 14.97
CA SER A 101 7.39 -24.74 15.65
C SER A 101 7.26 -24.61 17.17
N LYS A 102 6.47 -23.64 17.64
CA LYS A 102 6.19 -23.44 19.04
C LYS A 102 5.46 -24.65 19.65
N ARG A 103 4.43 -25.15 18.96
CA ARG A 103 3.68 -26.35 19.41
C ARG A 103 4.59 -27.58 19.49
N ALA A 104 5.45 -27.76 18.49
CA ALA A 104 6.41 -28.87 18.49
C ALA A 104 7.40 -28.77 19.65
N ALA A 105 7.92 -27.57 19.94
CA ALA A 105 8.82 -27.34 21.06
C ALA A 105 8.12 -27.59 22.40
N ASP A 106 6.88 -27.13 22.56
CA ASP A 106 6.10 -27.35 23.77
C ASP A 106 5.82 -28.85 23.99
N GLY A 107 5.48 -29.57 22.93
CA GLY A 107 5.29 -31.03 22.98
C GLY A 107 6.56 -31.76 23.35
N TYR A 108 7.68 -31.41 22.79
CA TYR A 108 8.98 -31.99 23.10
C TYR A 108 9.37 -31.72 24.56
N ALA A 109 9.21 -30.48 25.02
CA ALA A 109 9.45 -30.13 26.42
C ALA A 109 8.57 -30.91 27.39
N GLY A 110 7.32 -31.13 27.03
CA GLY A 110 6.39 -31.94 27.79
C GLY A 110 6.86 -33.39 27.92
N GLN A 111 7.35 -34.00 26.87
CA GLN A 111 7.91 -35.36 26.88
C GLN A 111 9.16 -35.45 27.74
N LEU A 112 10.05 -34.49 27.69
CA LEU A 112 11.23 -34.46 28.55
C LEU A 112 10.90 -34.35 30.02
N ARG A 113 9.86 -33.60 30.38
CA ARG A 113 9.40 -33.50 31.78
C ARG A 113 8.84 -34.79 32.29
N ARG A 114 8.27 -35.63 31.48
CA ARG A 114 7.72 -36.92 31.87
C ARG A 114 8.78 -37.97 32.12
N ARG A 115 9.92 -37.91 31.48
CA ARG A 115 11.01 -38.89 31.64
C ARG A 115 11.52 -39.08 33.08
N PRO A 116 11.80 -38.01 33.84
CA PRO A 116 12.25 -38.17 35.20
C PRO A 116 11.30 -38.93 36.13
N ARG A 117 9.99 -38.86 35.86
CA ARG A 117 8.98 -39.58 36.66
C ARG A 117 9.03 -41.08 36.46
N LEU A 118 9.35 -41.52 35.23
CA LEU A 118 9.48 -42.94 34.91
C LEU A 118 10.72 -43.53 35.59
N ASP A 119 11.79 -42.80 35.65
CA ASP A 119 13.05 -43.25 36.31
C ASP A 119 12.89 -43.37 37.83
N ARG A 120 11.99 -42.61 38.46
CA ARG A 120 11.74 -42.67 39.89
C ARG A 120 10.89 -43.83 40.32
N SER A 121 10.15 -44.41 39.44
CA SER A 121 9.27 -45.55 39.76
C SER A 121 9.99 -46.88 39.73
N ALA A 122 11.24 -46.87 39.30
CA ALA A 122 12.12 -48.03 39.39
C ALA A 122 12.84 -48.03 40.74
#